data_97891984107bae3f6da4419942b3279d
#
_entry.id   97891984107bae3f6da4419942b3279d
#
_cell.length_a   1.000
_cell.length_b   1.000
_cell.length_c   1.000
_cell.angle_alpha   90.00
_cell.angle_beta   90.00
_cell.angle_gamma   90.00
#
_symmetry.space_group_name_H-M   'P 1'
#
loop_
_entity.id
_entity.type
_entity.pdbx_description
1 polymer ?
#
loop_
_entity_poly.entity_id
_entity_poly.type
_entity_poly.pdbx_seq_one_letter_code
_entity_poly.pdbx_strand_id
1 'polypeptide(L)'
;MKLVSALISAIIFLSIFNCKPAQEPLLQFQTTPPLDISAPYYTSWVAGIQGGGSGINVFLPLKTNGKTVIDSLHFRGQKTAVKTRDKLIIGRFKGVLNQKKDIIMSAEPQDEYNNKMELKRDVSPFNLPENACVISYSINSKRLYYKVLNLKKGESIAYPSAPPKNR
;
A
#
# COMPACT_ATOMS: atom_id res chain seq x y z
N MET A 1 -36.27 -30.52 -40.14
CA MET A 1 -34.98 -30.75 -39.45
C MET A 1 -33.98 -29.62 -39.64
N LYS A 2 -33.80 -29.07 -40.85
CA LYS A 2 -32.80 -27.98 -41.07
C LYS A 2 -33.13 -26.65 -40.37
N LEU A 3 -34.41 -26.27 -40.25
CA LEU A 3 -34.85 -25.06 -39.54
C LEU A 3 -34.62 -25.11 -38.02
N VAL A 4 -34.83 -26.26 -37.41
CA VAL A 4 -34.63 -26.48 -35.96
C VAL A 4 -33.13 -26.40 -35.62
N SER A 5 -32.27 -26.96 -36.44
CA SER A 5 -30.82 -26.90 -36.32
C SER A 5 -30.28 -25.46 -36.42
N ALA A 6 -30.84 -24.64 -37.32
CA ALA A 6 -30.46 -23.24 -37.44
C ALA A 6 -30.87 -22.37 -36.23
N LEU A 7 -32.05 -22.65 -35.65
CA LEU A 7 -32.51 -21.97 -34.44
C LEU A 7 -31.67 -22.30 -33.20
N ILE A 8 -31.29 -23.56 -33.05
CA ILE A 8 -30.40 -23.99 -31.94
C ILE A 8 -29.02 -23.34 -32.05
N SER A 9 -28.45 -23.27 -33.26
CA SER A 9 -27.18 -22.62 -33.52
C SER A 9 -27.20 -21.11 -33.22
N ALA A 10 -28.30 -20.43 -33.55
CA ALA A 10 -28.46 -18.99 -33.25
C ALA A 10 -28.56 -18.71 -31.75
N ILE A 11 -29.22 -19.58 -30.96
CA ILE A 11 -29.35 -19.43 -29.50
C ILE A 11 -27.99 -19.62 -28.80
N ILE A 12 -27.17 -20.55 -29.25
CA ILE A 12 -25.82 -20.79 -28.69
C ILE A 12 -24.90 -19.59 -28.97
N PHE A 13 -25.05 -18.92 -30.13
CA PHE A 13 -24.22 -17.77 -30.48
C PHE A 13 -24.55 -16.49 -29.64
N LEU A 14 -25.80 -16.33 -29.19
CA LEU A 14 -26.22 -15.20 -28.36
C LEU A 14 -25.75 -15.30 -26.90
N SER A 15 -25.38 -16.48 -26.40
CA SER A 15 -25.00 -16.68 -25.00
C SER A 15 -23.54 -16.32 -24.69
N ILE A 16 -22.70 -16.10 -25.70
CA ILE A 16 -21.26 -15.82 -25.50
C ILE A 16 -20.94 -14.32 -25.34
N PHE A 17 -21.88 -13.39 -25.54
CA PHE A 17 -21.62 -11.95 -25.46
C PHE A 17 -21.91 -11.30 -24.10
N ASN A 18 -22.15 -12.06 -23.04
CA ASN A 18 -22.40 -11.52 -21.70
C ASN A 18 -21.16 -11.42 -20.79
N CYS A 19 -19.95 -11.33 -21.33
CA CYS A 19 -18.81 -10.87 -20.55
C CYS A 19 -18.92 -9.35 -20.37
N LYS A 20 -19.62 -8.91 -19.32
CA LYS A 20 -19.44 -7.54 -18.81
C LYS A 20 -18.00 -7.45 -18.31
N PRO A 21 -17.16 -6.53 -18.82
CA PRO A 21 -15.87 -6.26 -18.20
C PRO A 21 -16.17 -5.91 -16.73
N ALA A 22 -15.44 -6.54 -15.81
CA ALA A 22 -15.52 -6.17 -14.40
C ALA A 22 -15.20 -4.68 -14.33
N GLN A 23 -16.21 -3.85 -14.07
CA GLN A 23 -16.01 -2.43 -13.83
C GLN A 23 -15.12 -2.34 -12.60
N GLU A 24 -13.89 -1.88 -12.79
CA GLU A 24 -13.05 -1.49 -11.66
C GLU A 24 -13.88 -0.55 -10.79
N PRO A 25 -14.02 -0.82 -9.49
CA PRO A 25 -14.82 0.02 -8.62
C PRO A 25 -14.26 1.44 -8.71
N LEU A 26 -15.06 2.38 -9.20
CA LEU A 26 -14.71 3.79 -9.23
C LEU A 26 -14.27 4.19 -7.82
N LEU A 27 -12.98 4.44 -7.67
CA LEU A 27 -12.36 4.81 -6.40
C LEU A 27 -12.88 6.21 -5.99
N GLN A 28 -14.00 6.26 -5.30
CA GLN A 28 -14.63 7.51 -4.89
C GLN A 28 -13.94 8.06 -3.64
N PHE A 29 -13.34 9.22 -3.80
CA PHE A 29 -12.83 9.97 -2.67
C PHE A 29 -13.98 10.68 -1.95
N GLN A 30 -13.96 10.59 -0.62
CA GLN A 30 -14.84 11.35 0.23
C GLN A 30 -14.33 12.77 0.37
N THR A 31 -15.25 13.75 0.36
CA THR A 31 -14.92 15.17 0.54
C THR A 31 -14.74 15.50 2.02
N THR A 32 -15.52 14.84 2.88
CA THR A 32 -15.46 15.04 4.33
C THR A 32 -14.43 14.13 4.96
N PRO A 33 -13.49 14.65 5.79
CA PRO A 33 -12.51 13.82 6.47
C PRO A 33 -13.20 12.90 7.49
N PRO A 34 -12.83 11.60 7.53
CA PRO A 34 -13.38 10.67 8.50
C PRO A 34 -12.83 10.87 9.91
N LEU A 35 -11.72 11.59 10.02
CA LEU A 35 -10.97 11.87 11.25
C LEU A 35 -10.41 13.29 11.19
N ASP A 36 -10.29 13.92 12.34
CA ASP A 36 -9.67 15.26 12.47
C ASP A 36 -8.15 15.12 12.53
N ILE A 37 -7.52 15.12 11.35
CA ILE A 37 -6.08 14.96 11.18
C ILE A 37 -5.40 16.32 11.33
N SER A 38 -4.39 16.39 12.19
CA SER A 38 -3.61 17.61 12.45
C SER A 38 -2.17 17.43 11.98
N ALA A 39 -1.67 18.43 11.23
CA ALA A 39 -0.26 18.50 10.82
C ALA A 39 0.36 17.16 10.37
N PRO A 40 -0.17 16.52 9.31
CA PRO A 40 0.36 15.25 8.82
C PRO A 40 1.77 15.41 8.30
N TYR A 41 2.63 14.41 8.55
CA TYR A 41 4.03 14.46 8.12
C TYR A 41 4.57 13.07 7.79
N TYR A 42 5.72 13.02 7.13
CA TYR A 42 6.44 11.77 6.87
C TYR A 42 7.94 11.96 7.12
N THR A 43 8.60 10.87 7.52
CA THR A 43 10.06 10.81 7.68
C THR A 43 10.61 9.64 6.85
N SER A 44 11.81 9.82 6.29
CA SER A 44 12.56 8.72 5.68
C SER A 44 13.59 8.19 6.67
N TRP A 45 13.92 6.92 6.54
CA TRP A 45 14.95 6.27 7.36
C TRP A 45 15.80 5.32 6.53
N VAL A 46 17.04 5.17 6.92
CA VAL A 46 17.96 4.18 6.36
C VAL A 46 18.68 3.51 7.52
N ALA A 47 18.76 2.17 7.48
CA ALA A 47 19.53 1.43 8.49
C ALA A 47 21.02 1.68 8.32
N GLY A 48 21.75 1.81 9.43
CA GLY A 48 23.20 2.00 9.42
C GLY A 48 23.98 0.74 9.10
N ILE A 49 23.36 -0.44 9.24
CA ILE A 49 23.98 -1.73 8.85
C ILE A 49 23.68 -2.03 7.38
N GLN A 50 24.64 -2.62 6.68
CA GLN A 50 24.46 -3.07 5.30
C GLN A 50 23.33 -4.11 5.23
N GLY A 51 22.41 -3.95 4.28
CA GLY A 51 21.26 -4.84 4.11
C GLY A 51 20.15 -4.66 5.15
N GLY A 52 20.26 -3.68 6.03
CA GLY A 52 19.23 -3.39 7.05
C GLY A 52 18.00 -2.69 6.50
N GLY A 53 18.03 -2.29 5.22
CA GLY A 53 16.90 -1.69 4.53
C GLY A 53 16.74 -0.20 4.76
N SER A 54 15.67 0.31 4.22
CA SER A 54 15.24 1.72 4.32
C SER A 54 13.72 1.78 4.28
N GLY A 55 13.18 2.97 4.49
CA GLY A 55 11.74 3.15 4.38
C GLY A 55 11.27 4.58 4.62
N ILE A 56 9.96 4.72 4.56
CA ILE A 56 9.27 5.97 4.88
C ILE A 56 8.20 5.64 5.90
N ASN A 57 8.14 6.43 6.96
CA ASN A 57 7.06 6.39 7.93
C ASN A 57 6.17 7.62 7.72
N VAL A 58 4.88 7.39 7.53
CA VAL A 58 3.88 8.45 7.45
C VAL A 58 3.13 8.50 8.78
N PHE A 59 2.99 9.70 9.31
CA PHE A 59 2.38 9.98 10.58
C PHE A 59 1.18 10.90 10.39
N LEU A 60 0.03 10.47 10.89
CA LEU A 60 -1.21 11.23 10.87
C LEU A 60 -1.67 11.46 12.33
N PRO A 61 -1.23 12.56 12.97
CA PRO A 61 -1.71 12.92 14.30
C PRO A 61 -3.18 13.30 14.26
N LEU A 62 -3.93 12.88 15.27
CA LEU A 62 -5.36 13.16 15.42
C LEU A 62 -5.57 14.18 16.54
N LYS A 63 -6.43 15.18 16.34
CA LYS A 63 -6.82 16.09 17.41
C LYS A 63 -7.69 15.39 18.45
N THR A 64 -8.58 14.52 17.99
CA THR A 64 -9.54 13.79 18.82
C THR A 64 -9.44 12.29 18.55
N ASN A 65 -9.82 11.48 19.52
CA ASN A 65 -9.98 10.04 19.30
C ASN A 65 -11.19 9.81 18.40
N GLY A 66 -10.94 9.50 17.14
CA GLY A 66 -11.99 9.16 16.18
C GLY A 66 -12.50 7.74 16.39
N LYS A 67 -13.80 7.52 16.10
CA LYS A 67 -14.40 6.17 16.10
C LYS A 67 -14.10 5.39 14.81
N THR A 68 -13.61 6.06 13.77
CA THR A 68 -13.35 5.44 12.47
C THR A 68 -12.04 4.68 12.49
N VAL A 69 -12.10 3.40 12.19
CA VAL A 69 -10.92 2.55 12.06
C VAL A 69 -10.37 2.69 10.63
N ILE A 70 -9.09 3.01 10.54
CA ILE A 70 -8.40 3.09 9.25
C ILE A 70 -7.83 1.71 8.92
N ASP A 71 -8.13 1.22 7.72
CA ASP A 71 -7.69 -0.10 7.26
C ASP A 71 -6.27 -0.03 6.69
N SER A 72 -6.02 0.91 5.79
CA SER A 72 -4.73 1.04 5.13
C SER A 72 -4.40 2.48 4.76
N LEU A 73 -3.13 2.70 4.47
CA LEU A 73 -2.58 3.97 4.01
C LEU A 73 -1.85 3.75 2.69
N HIS A 74 -2.08 4.66 1.76
CA HIS A 74 -1.48 4.67 0.43
C HIS A 74 -0.58 5.90 0.29
N PHE A 75 0.67 5.69 -0.09
CA PHE A 75 1.64 6.77 -0.25
C PHE A 75 2.69 6.38 -1.29
N ARG A 76 3.00 7.29 -2.22
CA ARG A 76 4.02 7.09 -3.27
C ARG A 76 3.92 5.74 -3.98
N GLY A 77 2.73 5.38 -4.45
CA GLY A 77 2.50 4.14 -5.19
C GLY A 77 2.51 2.85 -4.39
N GLN A 78 2.66 2.93 -3.06
CA GLN A 78 2.63 1.77 -2.17
C GLN A 78 1.40 1.82 -1.25
N LYS A 79 0.97 0.64 -0.80
CA LYS A 79 -0.07 0.45 0.20
C LYS A 79 0.51 -0.25 1.43
N THR A 80 0.09 0.13 2.61
CA THR A 80 0.46 -0.54 3.86
C THR A 80 -0.70 -0.54 4.86
N ALA A 81 -0.76 -1.56 5.70
CA ALA A 81 -1.63 -1.53 6.87
C ALA A 81 -1.14 -0.48 7.86
N VAL A 82 -2.05 0.12 8.62
CA VAL A 82 -1.72 1.13 9.60
C VAL A 82 -1.61 0.54 11.01
N LYS A 83 -0.81 1.20 11.85
CA LYS A 83 -0.80 0.99 13.29
C LYS A 83 -1.32 2.25 13.95
N THR A 84 -2.32 2.10 14.79
CA THR A 84 -2.85 3.21 15.59
C THR A 84 -2.28 3.10 17.01
N ARG A 85 -1.69 4.18 17.52
CA ARG A 85 -1.23 4.30 18.90
C ARG A 85 -1.73 5.63 19.43
N ASP A 86 -2.59 5.58 20.43
CA ASP A 86 -3.24 6.76 21.02
C ASP A 86 -3.92 7.63 19.92
N LYS A 87 -3.46 8.85 19.76
CA LYS A 87 -3.93 9.80 18.74
C LYS A 87 -3.02 9.86 17.52
N LEU A 88 -2.31 8.78 17.20
CA LEU A 88 -1.38 8.75 16.08
C LEU A 88 -1.61 7.52 15.20
N ILE A 89 -1.85 7.76 13.92
CA ILE A 89 -1.90 6.72 12.90
C ILE A 89 -0.55 6.68 12.19
N ILE A 90 0.05 5.50 12.09
CA ILE A 90 1.38 5.30 11.52
C ILE A 90 1.28 4.30 10.37
N GLY A 91 1.70 4.73 9.17
CA GLY A 91 1.94 3.85 8.03
C GLY A 91 3.42 3.68 7.79
N ARG A 92 3.90 2.43 7.64
CA ARG A 92 5.31 2.12 7.41
C ARG A 92 5.49 1.51 6.03
N PHE A 93 6.23 2.20 5.17
CA PHE A 93 6.51 1.81 3.81
C PHE A 93 7.97 1.38 3.66
N LYS A 94 8.20 0.27 2.97
CA LYS A 94 9.54 -0.22 2.69
C LYS A 94 10.17 0.57 1.54
N GLY A 95 11.39 1.03 1.73
CA GLY A 95 12.20 1.68 0.70
C GLY A 95 12.94 0.68 -0.19
N VAL A 96 13.67 1.20 -1.17
CA VAL A 96 14.50 0.41 -2.09
C VAL A 96 15.98 0.43 -1.70
N LEU A 97 16.38 1.40 -0.88
CA LEU A 97 17.78 1.57 -0.50
C LEU A 97 18.20 0.54 0.56
N ASN A 98 19.49 0.20 0.56
CA ASN A 98 20.12 -0.66 1.56
C ASN A 98 19.37 -1.98 1.82
N GLN A 99 18.76 -2.56 0.79
CA GLN A 99 18.15 -3.89 0.87
C GLN A 99 19.24 -4.96 0.88
N LYS A 100 19.00 -6.08 1.56
CA LYS A 100 19.82 -7.26 1.38
C LYS A 100 19.78 -7.65 -0.09
N LYS A 101 20.95 -7.81 -0.70
CA LYS A 101 21.03 -8.50 -1.98
C LYS A 101 20.88 -9.99 -1.66
N ASP A 102 19.67 -10.49 -1.83
CA ASP A 102 19.30 -11.85 -1.40
C ASP A 102 19.32 -12.86 -2.57
N ILE A 103 19.84 -12.44 -3.72
CA ILE A 103 19.96 -13.30 -4.89
C ILE A 103 21.43 -13.72 -4.99
N ILE A 104 21.70 -14.99 -4.68
CA ILE A 104 22.97 -15.65 -4.97
C ILE A 104 22.82 -16.20 -6.39
N MET A 105 23.60 -15.67 -7.31
CA MET A 105 23.76 -16.27 -8.64
C MET A 105 24.98 -17.18 -8.57
N SER A 106 24.77 -18.48 -8.58
CA SER A 106 25.84 -19.51 -8.56
C SER A 106 25.67 -20.45 -9.73
N ALA A 107 26.78 -21.01 -10.18
CA ALA A 107 26.79 -22.14 -11.12
C ALA A 107 26.27 -23.42 -10.47
N GLU A 108 26.25 -23.48 -9.14
CA GLU A 108 25.77 -24.63 -8.36
C GLU A 108 24.30 -24.38 -7.95
N PRO A 109 23.34 -25.23 -8.41
CA PRO A 109 21.90 -25.04 -8.11
C PRO A 109 21.56 -25.06 -6.61
N GLN A 110 22.40 -25.68 -5.78
CA GLN A 110 22.19 -25.78 -4.33
C GLN A 110 22.34 -24.42 -3.63
N ASP A 111 23.18 -23.54 -4.15
CA ASP A 111 23.41 -22.21 -3.58
C ASP A 111 22.21 -21.28 -3.84
N GLU A 112 21.49 -21.50 -4.94
CA GLU A 112 20.31 -20.72 -5.33
C GLU A 112 19.03 -21.15 -4.60
N TYR A 113 19.03 -22.33 -3.98
CA TYR A 113 17.83 -22.90 -3.33
C TYR A 113 17.28 -22.03 -2.19
N ASN A 114 18.11 -21.20 -1.59
CA ASN A 114 17.73 -20.29 -0.52
C ASN A 114 17.34 -18.87 -1.00
N ASN A 115 17.35 -18.63 -2.30
CA ASN A 115 16.88 -17.35 -2.85
C ASN A 115 15.41 -17.16 -2.53
N LYS A 116 15.11 -16.16 -1.69
CA LYS A 116 13.74 -15.80 -1.36
C LYS A 116 13.17 -14.92 -2.46
N MET A 117 12.01 -15.31 -2.95
CA MET A 117 11.25 -14.47 -3.88
C MET A 117 11.01 -13.10 -3.25
N GLU A 118 11.28 -12.01 -3.99
CA GLU A 118 11.00 -10.66 -3.51
C GLU A 118 9.55 -10.55 -3.03
N LEU A 119 9.38 -10.08 -1.80
CA LEU A 119 8.05 -9.82 -1.27
C LEU A 119 7.36 -8.80 -2.17
N LYS A 120 6.33 -9.24 -2.87
CA LYS A 120 5.49 -8.38 -3.71
C LYS A 120 5.02 -7.19 -2.86
N ARG A 121 5.41 -5.99 -3.24
CA ARG A 121 4.92 -4.78 -2.58
C ARG A 121 3.46 -4.59 -2.95
N ASP A 122 2.63 -4.32 -1.98
CA ASP A 122 1.25 -3.94 -2.26
C ASP A 122 1.25 -2.59 -2.99
N VAL A 123 0.87 -2.65 -4.26
CA VAL A 123 0.82 -1.47 -5.12
C VAL A 123 -0.45 -0.68 -4.80
N SER A 124 -0.31 0.62 -4.73
CA SER A 124 -1.44 1.54 -4.59
C SER A 124 -2.06 1.82 -5.97
N PRO A 125 -3.38 1.77 -6.11
CA PRO A 125 -4.06 2.13 -7.35
C PRO A 125 -4.14 3.66 -7.57
N PHE A 126 -3.68 4.46 -6.59
CA PHE A 126 -3.80 5.91 -6.63
C PHE A 126 -2.54 6.56 -7.20
N ASN A 127 -2.71 7.43 -8.20
CA ASN A 127 -1.67 8.35 -8.63
C ASN A 127 -1.73 9.61 -7.77
N LEU A 128 -0.75 9.77 -6.86
CA LEU A 128 -0.73 10.80 -5.83
C LEU A 128 0.50 11.71 -5.98
N PRO A 129 0.36 13.01 -5.66
CA PRO A 129 1.51 13.87 -5.44
C PRO A 129 2.42 13.32 -4.33
N GLU A 130 3.71 13.68 -4.38
CA GLU A 130 4.71 13.18 -3.41
C GLU A 130 4.43 13.52 -1.94
N ASN A 131 3.65 14.59 -1.71
CA ASN A 131 3.26 15.08 -0.39
C ASN A 131 1.80 14.81 -0.05
N ALA A 132 1.17 13.81 -0.70
CA ALA A 132 -0.19 13.41 -0.43
C ALA A 132 -0.27 11.93 -0.14
N CYS A 133 -1.19 11.53 0.74
CA CYS A 133 -1.52 10.14 0.97
C CYS A 133 -3.03 9.92 0.90
N VAL A 134 -3.45 8.66 0.77
CA VAL A 134 -4.85 8.26 0.85
C VAL A 134 -5.01 7.30 2.00
N ILE A 135 -5.98 7.54 2.85
CA ILE A 135 -6.44 6.59 3.86
C ILE A 135 -7.64 5.82 3.32
N SER A 136 -7.67 4.50 3.56
CA SER A 136 -8.85 3.68 3.36
C SER A 136 -9.44 3.29 4.70
N TYR A 137 -10.76 3.28 4.76
CA TYR A 137 -11.52 2.92 5.95
C TYR A 137 -12.85 2.32 5.54
N SER A 138 -13.51 1.63 6.45
CA SER A 138 -14.76 0.95 6.18
C SER A 138 -15.88 1.49 7.08
N ILE A 139 -17.02 1.82 6.46
CA ILE A 139 -18.26 2.16 7.14
C ILE A 139 -19.35 1.25 6.56
N ASN A 140 -20.08 0.54 7.42
CA ASN A 140 -21.17 -0.36 7.01
C ASN A 140 -20.74 -1.33 5.89
N SER A 141 -19.56 -1.94 6.03
CA SER A 141 -18.95 -2.86 5.06
C SER A 141 -18.59 -2.24 3.71
N LYS A 142 -18.78 -0.94 3.53
CA LYS A 142 -18.38 -0.22 2.33
C LYS A 142 -17.02 0.43 2.54
N ARG A 143 -16.05 0.13 1.65
CA ARG A 143 -14.72 0.75 1.68
C ARG A 143 -14.79 2.14 1.07
N LEU A 144 -14.26 3.12 1.80
CA LEU A 144 -14.22 4.52 1.46
C LEU A 144 -12.77 5.00 1.47
N TYR A 145 -12.50 6.08 0.74
CA TYR A 145 -11.17 6.65 0.59
C TYR A 145 -11.21 8.16 0.86
N TYR A 146 -10.21 8.64 1.58
CA TYR A 146 -10.04 10.08 1.81
C TYR A 146 -8.60 10.49 1.52
N LYS A 147 -8.43 11.57 0.76
CA LYS A 147 -7.11 12.11 0.39
C LYS A 147 -6.64 13.12 1.43
N VAL A 148 -5.49 12.88 2.02
CA VAL A 148 -4.79 13.79 2.92
C VAL A 148 -3.70 14.49 2.13
N LEU A 149 -3.74 15.81 2.08
CA LEU A 149 -2.82 16.65 1.35
C LEU A 149 -1.81 17.32 2.28
N ASN A 150 -0.76 17.90 1.68
CA ASN A 150 0.22 18.75 2.36
C ASN A 150 0.95 18.08 3.54
N LEU A 151 1.34 16.80 3.36
CA LEU A 151 2.22 16.15 4.31
C LEU A 151 3.57 16.88 4.35
N LYS A 152 3.99 17.29 5.54
CA LYS A 152 5.30 17.91 5.74
C LYS A 152 6.39 16.83 5.73
N LYS A 153 7.50 17.09 5.04
CA LYS A 153 8.68 16.23 5.16
C LYS A 153 9.39 16.55 6.46
N GLY A 154 9.51 15.57 7.35
CA GLY A 154 10.34 15.67 8.54
C GLY A 154 11.80 15.27 8.26
N GLU A 155 12.62 15.35 9.29
CA GLU A 155 14.03 14.96 9.21
C GLU A 155 14.20 13.48 8.88
N SER A 156 15.21 13.17 8.08
CA SER A 156 15.58 11.79 7.77
C SER A 156 16.33 11.19 8.95
N ILE A 157 15.95 9.98 9.33
CA ILE A 157 16.57 9.25 10.45
C ILE A 157 17.59 8.26 9.87
N ALA A 158 18.87 8.48 10.17
CA ALA A 158 19.92 7.49 9.96
C ALA A 158 20.09 6.68 11.24
N TYR A 159 19.76 5.39 11.23
CA TYR A 159 19.99 4.55 12.40
C TYR A 159 21.48 4.18 12.49
N PRO A 160 22.06 4.17 13.68
CA PRO A 160 23.46 3.78 13.86
C PRO A 160 23.69 2.32 13.46
N SER A 161 24.92 2.01 13.04
CA SER A 161 25.33 0.65 12.65
C SER A 161 25.45 -0.33 13.83
N ALA A 162 25.57 0.17 15.06
CA ALA A 162 25.61 -0.63 16.28
C ALA A 162 24.74 0.04 17.36
N PRO A 163 24.17 -0.75 18.29
CA PRO A 163 23.54 -0.16 19.47
C PRO A 163 24.60 0.60 20.28
N PRO A 164 24.22 1.72 20.96
CA PRO A 164 25.13 2.42 21.84
C PRO A 164 25.67 1.44 22.89
N LYS A 165 27.00 1.39 23.05
CA LYS A 165 27.60 0.67 24.17
C LYS A 165 27.13 1.36 25.45
N ASN A 166 26.33 0.67 26.24
CA ASN A 166 26.05 1.13 27.60
C ASN A 166 27.42 1.24 28.34
N ARG A 167 27.78 2.46 28.68
CA ARG A 167 28.88 2.73 29.62
C ARG A 167 28.34 2.63 31.05
#